data_03c321daf6593e8ee348ee992eb34ebf
#
_entry.id   03c321daf6593e8ee348ee992eb34ebf
#
_cell.length_a   1.000
_cell.length_b   1.000
_cell.length_c   1.000
_cell.angle_alpha   90.00
_cell.angle_beta   90.00
_cell.angle_gamma   90.00
#
_symmetry.space_group_name_H-M   'P 1'
#
loop_
_entity.id
_entity.type
_entity.pdbx_description
1 polymer ?
#
loop_
_entity_poly.entity_id
_entity_poly.type
_entity_poly.pdbx_seq_one_letter_code
_entity_poly.pdbx_strand_id
1 'polypeptide(L)'
;AGLSAAFYLIRDGQMKGENVHLLEKLDLAGGSCDGRKDITKGFYMRGGREMDNHFECMWDMFRDVPSIETPNVSVLDEYYWLNKHDPNYSLCRATVNCGEDAHTDKQFKLDKESAMALSKLFITPEKDLEDKKISEVLPDSFWGTNFWLYWQTMFAFQKWSSALEMKRYLCRY
;
A
#
# COMPACT_ATOMS: atom_id res chain seq x y z
N ALA A 1 -3.33 8.77 -11.34
CA ALA A 1 -3.30 10.22 -11.12
C ALA A 1 -4.20 10.96 -12.13
N GLY A 2 -4.00 10.81 -13.45
CA GLY A 2 -4.76 11.56 -14.47
C GLY A 2 -6.27 11.37 -14.39
N LEU A 3 -6.76 10.15 -14.24
CA LEU A 3 -8.21 9.89 -14.09
C LEU A 3 -8.79 10.55 -12.84
N SER A 4 -8.09 10.48 -11.70
CA SER A 4 -8.53 11.14 -10.47
C SER A 4 -8.53 12.66 -10.62
N ALA A 5 -7.52 13.24 -11.27
CA ALA A 5 -7.47 14.66 -11.55
C ALA A 5 -8.65 15.09 -12.42
N ALA A 6 -8.94 14.36 -13.51
CA ALA A 6 -10.09 14.65 -14.38
C ALA A 6 -11.41 14.56 -13.61
N PHE A 7 -11.56 13.53 -12.78
CA PHE A 7 -12.75 13.33 -11.95
C PHE A 7 -13.01 14.54 -11.04
N TYR A 8 -12.02 14.96 -10.25
CA TYR A 8 -12.15 16.07 -9.31
C TYR A 8 -12.29 17.43 -10.01
N LEU A 9 -11.64 17.63 -11.16
CA LEU A 9 -11.83 18.85 -11.96
C LEU A 9 -13.28 18.99 -12.45
N ILE A 10 -13.92 17.89 -12.84
CA ILE A 10 -15.31 17.91 -13.30
C ILE A 10 -16.27 18.00 -12.11
N ARG A 11 -16.14 17.11 -11.12
CA ARG A 11 -17.07 17.04 -10.00
C ARG A 11 -16.99 18.26 -9.09
N ASP A 12 -15.79 18.60 -8.61
CA ASP A 12 -15.60 19.63 -7.59
C ASP A 12 -15.16 20.97 -8.19
N GLY A 13 -14.31 20.92 -9.20
CA GLY A 13 -13.88 22.12 -9.96
C GLY A 13 -14.91 22.63 -10.94
N GLN A 14 -16.02 21.92 -11.13
CA GLN A 14 -17.13 22.29 -12.03
C GLN A 14 -16.68 22.58 -13.47
N MET A 15 -15.55 22.01 -13.87
CA MET A 15 -15.11 22.12 -15.26
C MET A 15 -16.02 21.30 -16.17
N LYS A 16 -16.35 21.85 -17.32
CA LYS A 16 -17.06 21.10 -18.34
C LYS A 16 -16.17 19.97 -18.86
N GLY A 17 -16.71 18.76 -18.98
CA GLY A 17 -15.96 17.59 -19.45
C GLY A 17 -15.32 17.79 -20.83
N GLU A 18 -15.95 18.58 -21.71
CA GLU A 18 -15.41 18.95 -23.03
C GLU A 18 -14.07 19.70 -22.99
N ASN A 19 -13.76 20.33 -21.82
CA ASN A 19 -12.51 21.06 -21.60
C ASN A 19 -11.45 20.24 -20.86
N VAL A 20 -11.74 18.98 -20.51
CA VAL A 20 -10.82 18.10 -19.79
C VAL A 20 -10.33 17.02 -20.74
N HIS A 21 -9.04 17.06 -21.09
CA HIS A 21 -8.43 16.14 -22.02
C HIS A 21 -7.43 15.23 -21.30
N LEU A 22 -7.66 13.93 -21.36
CA LEU A 22 -6.76 12.90 -20.85
C LEU A 22 -5.99 12.29 -22.03
N LEU A 23 -4.67 12.43 -22.00
CA LEU A 23 -3.82 11.89 -23.05
C LEU A 23 -3.14 10.62 -22.55
N GLU A 24 -3.33 9.53 -23.28
CA GLU A 24 -2.64 8.24 -23.03
C GLU A 24 -1.83 7.86 -24.26
N LYS A 25 -0.57 7.51 -24.05
CA LYS A 25 0.35 7.14 -25.14
C LYS A 25 0.18 5.68 -25.56
N LEU A 26 -0.21 4.82 -24.62
CA LEU A 26 -0.34 3.39 -24.84
C LEU A 26 -1.76 2.99 -25.22
N ASP A 27 -1.91 1.82 -25.78
CA ASP A 27 -3.19 1.21 -26.13
C ASP A 27 -4.05 0.80 -24.91
N LEU A 28 -3.44 0.82 -23.71
CA LEU A 28 -4.07 0.48 -22.46
C LEU A 28 -3.87 1.59 -21.43
N ALA A 29 -4.97 2.16 -20.95
CA ALA A 29 -4.94 3.16 -19.91
C ALA A 29 -4.58 2.57 -18.54
N GLY A 30 -3.99 3.39 -17.66
CA GLY A 30 -3.69 3.02 -16.28
C GLY A 30 -2.23 3.24 -15.88
N GLY A 31 -1.31 3.41 -16.81
CA GLY A 31 0.11 3.61 -16.54
C GLY A 31 0.70 2.42 -15.79
N SER A 32 1.38 2.67 -14.66
CA SER A 32 1.92 1.59 -13.81
C SER A 32 0.84 0.78 -13.08
N CYS A 33 -0.40 1.24 -13.08
CA CYS A 33 -1.56 0.55 -12.55
C CYS A 33 -2.37 -0.18 -13.63
N ASP A 34 -1.80 -0.44 -14.78
CA ASP A 34 -2.44 -1.22 -15.83
C ASP A 34 -2.64 -2.70 -15.45
N GLY A 35 -3.56 -3.35 -16.13
CA GLY A 35 -3.77 -4.79 -16.04
C GLY A 35 -4.21 -5.30 -17.39
N ARG A 36 -3.80 -6.52 -17.74
CA ARG A 36 -4.15 -7.14 -19.01
C ARG A 36 -4.85 -8.48 -18.81
N LYS A 37 -5.81 -8.72 -19.66
CA LYS A 37 -6.42 -10.02 -19.84
C LYS A 37 -5.94 -10.62 -21.16
N ASP A 38 -5.39 -11.81 -21.09
CA ASP A 38 -5.03 -12.61 -22.26
C ASP A 38 -5.70 -13.97 -22.13
N ILE A 39 -6.48 -14.37 -23.12
CA ILE A 39 -7.27 -15.60 -23.06
C ILE A 39 -6.39 -16.86 -22.93
N THR A 40 -5.16 -16.78 -23.40
CA THR A 40 -4.20 -17.89 -23.36
C THR A 40 -3.29 -17.87 -22.15
N LYS A 41 -3.05 -16.71 -21.56
CA LYS A 41 -2.11 -16.48 -20.45
C LYS A 41 -2.79 -16.11 -19.15
N GLY A 42 -4.10 -15.82 -19.18
CA GLY A 42 -4.87 -15.39 -18.03
C GLY A 42 -4.79 -13.88 -17.77
N PHE A 43 -5.02 -13.51 -16.53
CA PHE A 43 -4.94 -12.11 -16.08
C PHE A 43 -3.55 -11.83 -15.51
N TYR A 44 -2.99 -10.68 -15.85
CA TYR A 44 -1.75 -10.23 -15.23
C TYR A 44 -1.74 -8.73 -15.00
N MET A 45 -1.07 -8.35 -13.95
CA MET A 45 -0.85 -6.97 -13.54
C MET A 45 0.54 -6.81 -12.94
N ARG A 46 0.99 -5.59 -12.83
CA ARG A 46 2.29 -5.25 -12.23
C ARG A 46 2.17 -5.15 -10.72
N GLY A 47 2.91 -5.98 -10.00
CA GLY A 47 3.01 -5.94 -8.54
C GLY A 47 1.71 -6.20 -7.79
N GLY A 48 1.76 -6.12 -6.48
CA GLY A 48 0.61 -6.13 -5.60
C GLY A 48 -0.17 -4.81 -5.66
N ARG A 49 -1.47 -4.87 -5.40
CA ARG A 49 -2.37 -3.71 -5.43
C ARG A 49 -3.28 -3.74 -4.22
N GLU A 50 -2.66 -3.62 -3.09
CA GLU A 50 -3.35 -3.53 -1.82
C GLU A 50 -3.94 -2.13 -1.64
N MET A 51 -5.06 -2.06 -0.94
CA MET A 51 -5.75 -0.82 -0.65
C MET A 51 -5.78 -0.61 0.85
N ASP A 52 -5.60 0.63 1.27
CA ASP A 52 -5.60 1.06 2.66
C ASP A 52 -6.88 1.82 2.98
N ASN A 53 -7.40 1.64 4.19
CA ASN A 53 -8.58 2.36 4.67
C ASN A 53 -8.40 3.89 4.69
N HIS A 54 -7.16 4.36 4.68
CA HIS A 54 -6.81 5.78 4.67
C HIS A 54 -6.54 6.36 3.28
N PHE A 55 -6.94 5.68 2.23
CA PHE A 55 -6.94 6.24 0.87
C PHE A 55 -8.19 7.10 0.64
N GLU A 56 -8.38 8.12 1.48
CA GLU A 56 -9.62 8.91 1.56
C GLU A 56 -10.06 9.47 0.20
N CYS A 57 -9.13 10.04 -0.57
CA CYS A 57 -9.42 10.57 -1.90
C CYS A 57 -9.87 9.48 -2.87
N MET A 58 -9.29 8.29 -2.78
CA MET A 58 -9.67 7.16 -3.64
C MET A 58 -11.08 6.66 -3.27
N TRP A 59 -11.35 6.51 -1.97
CA TRP A 59 -12.66 6.06 -1.50
C TRP A 59 -13.75 7.07 -1.78
N ASP A 60 -13.45 8.37 -1.66
CA ASP A 60 -14.35 9.44 -2.04
C ASP A 60 -14.71 9.38 -3.54
N MET A 61 -13.71 9.21 -4.40
CA MET A 61 -13.93 9.04 -5.84
C MET A 61 -14.74 7.77 -6.13
N PHE A 62 -14.42 6.64 -5.51
CA PHE A 62 -15.08 5.35 -5.77
C PHE A 62 -16.54 5.32 -5.33
N ARG A 63 -16.95 6.22 -4.44
CA ARG A 63 -18.36 6.39 -4.05
C ARG A 63 -19.23 6.84 -5.23
N ASP A 64 -18.67 7.64 -6.13
CA ASP A 64 -19.41 8.23 -7.25
C ASP A 64 -19.17 7.48 -8.59
N VAL A 65 -18.21 6.55 -8.63
CA VAL A 65 -17.96 5.73 -9.82
C VAL A 65 -18.93 4.55 -9.80
N PRO A 66 -19.78 4.39 -10.84
CA PRO A 66 -20.70 3.27 -10.91
C PRO A 66 -19.96 1.95 -11.17
N SER A 67 -20.41 0.86 -10.54
CA SER A 67 -19.94 -0.48 -10.87
C SER A 67 -20.32 -0.86 -12.30
N ILE A 68 -19.42 -1.54 -12.98
CA ILE A 68 -19.68 -2.12 -14.31
C ILE A 68 -20.46 -3.45 -14.16
N GLU A 69 -20.22 -4.17 -13.08
CA GLU A 69 -20.77 -5.51 -12.85
C GLU A 69 -22.15 -5.48 -12.19
N THR A 70 -22.34 -4.56 -11.26
CA THR A 70 -23.56 -4.50 -10.42
C THR A 70 -24.34 -3.22 -10.69
N PRO A 71 -25.55 -3.28 -11.30
CA PRO A 71 -26.36 -2.10 -11.56
C PRO A 71 -26.73 -1.34 -10.27
N ASN A 72 -26.69 -0.01 -10.34
CA ASN A 72 -27.07 0.92 -9.26
C ASN A 72 -26.22 0.82 -7.99
N VAL A 73 -25.03 0.26 -8.08
CA VAL A 73 -24.05 0.14 -6.99
C VAL A 73 -22.78 0.91 -7.37
N SER A 74 -22.17 1.60 -6.41
CA SER A 74 -20.88 2.23 -6.63
C SER A 74 -19.73 1.21 -6.54
N VAL A 75 -18.59 1.54 -7.11
CA VAL A 75 -17.37 0.72 -6.94
C VAL A 75 -17.00 0.58 -5.47
N LEU A 76 -17.23 1.63 -4.66
CA LEU A 76 -16.99 1.57 -3.22
C LEU A 76 -17.88 0.54 -2.52
N ASP A 77 -19.19 0.58 -2.82
CA ASP A 77 -20.16 -0.34 -2.20
C ASP A 77 -19.87 -1.79 -2.60
N GLU A 78 -19.53 -2.02 -3.87
CA GLU A 78 -19.15 -3.33 -4.38
C GLU A 78 -17.87 -3.86 -3.70
N TYR A 79 -16.86 -3.03 -3.51
CA TYR A 79 -15.65 -3.39 -2.80
C TYR A 79 -15.91 -3.82 -1.35
N TYR A 80 -16.71 -3.05 -0.60
CA TYR A 80 -17.06 -3.40 0.77
C TYR A 80 -17.97 -4.63 0.85
N TRP A 81 -18.86 -4.83 -0.11
CA TRP A 81 -19.66 -6.03 -0.18
C TRP A 81 -18.82 -7.30 -0.36
N LEU A 82 -17.87 -7.28 -1.26
CA LEU A 82 -16.95 -8.40 -1.47
C LEU A 82 -16.14 -8.71 -0.20
N ASN A 83 -15.62 -7.70 0.46
CA ASN A 83 -14.84 -7.87 1.68
C ASN A 83 -15.67 -8.27 2.91
N LYS A 84 -16.99 -8.07 2.88
CA LYS A 84 -17.88 -8.49 3.97
C LYS A 84 -17.97 -10.01 4.08
N HIS A 85 -17.99 -10.70 2.96
CA HIS A 85 -18.10 -12.16 2.89
C HIS A 85 -16.73 -12.86 2.90
N ASP A 86 -15.70 -12.19 2.42
CA ASP A 86 -14.33 -12.67 2.40
C ASP A 86 -13.41 -11.56 2.96
N PRO A 87 -13.34 -11.42 4.28
CA PRO A 87 -12.52 -10.38 4.90
C PRO A 87 -11.07 -10.54 4.48
N ASN A 88 -10.58 -9.59 3.72
CA ASN A 88 -9.22 -9.60 3.21
C ASN A 88 -8.23 -9.18 4.29
N TYR A 89 -8.16 -9.94 5.38
CA TYR A 89 -7.05 -9.83 6.30
C TYR A 89 -6.13 -11.03 6.11
N SER A 90 -4.93 -10.75 5.73
CA SER A 90 -3.92 -11.77 5.53
C SER A 90 -3.39 -12.27 6.88
N LEU A 91 -3.50 -13.56 7.09
CA LEU A 91 -2.65 -14.23 8.08
C LEU A 91 -1.28 -14.39 7.42
N CYS A 92 -0.48 -13.35 7.48
CA CYS A 92 0.81 -13.33 6.80
C CYS A 92 1.64 -14.55 7.15
N ARG A 93 2.05 -15.28 6.13
CA ARG A 93 3.11 -16.29 6.20
C ARG A 93 4.37 -15.67 5.61
N ALA A 94 5.49 -15.88 6.27
CA ALA A 94 6.78 -15.47 5.75
C ALA A 94 7.62 -16.70 5.42
N THR A 95 8.44 -16.59 4.41
CA THR A 95 9.38 -17.65 4.03
C THR A 95 10.81 -17.16 4.19
N VAL A 96 11.69 -18.11 4.47
CA VAL A 96 13.15 -17.93 4.50
C VAL A 96 13.80 -18.96 3.58
N ASN A 97 15.09 -18.85 3.32
CA ASN A 97 15.87 -19.85 2.59
C ASN A 97 15.19 -20.33 1.28
N CYS A 98 14.69 -19.41 0.47
CA CYS A 98 14.06 -19.72 -0.82
C CYS A 98 12.78 -20.57 -0.74
N GLY A 99 12.00 -20.44 0.31
CA GLY A 99 10.65 -21.01 0.37
C GLY A 99 10.34 -21.85 1.61
N GLU A 100 11.27 -22.02 2.52
CA GLU A 100 11.02 -22.66 3.82
C GLU A 100 10.12 -21.76 4.69
N ASP A 101 9.23 -22.36 5.47
CA ASP A 101 8.39 -21.63 6.42
C ASP A 101 9.27 -20.98 7.50
N ALA A 102 9.11 -19.69 7.71
CA ALA A 102 9.84 -18.94 8.75
C ALA A 102 9.32 -19.23 10.17
N HIS A 103 8.23 -19.99 10.33
CA HIS A 103 7.60 -20.33 11.61
C HIS A 103 7.43 -19.12 12.54
N THR A 104 6.89 -18.03 11.99
CA THR A 104 6.72 -16.77 12.73
C THR A 104 5.63 -16.83 13.80
N ASP A 105 4.71 -17.79 13.69
CA ASP A 105 3.59 -18.03 14.61
C ASP A 105 2.78 -16.77 14.92
N LYS A 106 2.69 -15.86 13.93
CA LYS A 106 2.03 -14.55 14.03
C LYS A 106 2.66 -13.61 15.09
N GLN A 107 3.91 -13.86 15.47
CA GLN A 107 4.60 -13.06 16.47
C GLN A 107 5.70 -12.24 15.84
N PHE A 108 5.84 -10.99 16.29
CA PHE A 108 6.90 -10.10 15.82
C PHE A 108 8.27 -10.41 16.40
N LYS A 109 8.33 -11.15 17.54
CA LYS A 109 9.56 -11.54 18.24
C LYS A 109 10.50 -10.34 18.48
N LEU A 110 9.95 -9.20 18.88
CA LEU A 110 10.74 -8.04 19.26
C LEU A 110 11.37 -8.29 20.64
N ASP A 111 12.69 -8.18 20.71
CA ASP A 111 13.37 -8.06 21.99
C ASP A 111 13.15 -6.65 22.61
N LYS A 112 13.54 -6.50 23.88
CA LYS A 112 13.31 -5.25 24.61
C LYS A 112 14.03 -4.06 23.96
N GLU A 113 15.24 -4.26 23.48
CA GLU A 113 16.04 -3.20 22.84
C GLU A 113 15.39 -2.75 21.54
N SER A 114 15.01 -3.69 20.69
CA SER A 114 14.29 -3.42 19.43
C SER A 114 12.97 -2.73 19.65
N ALA A 115 12.18 -3.15 20.65
CA ALA A 115 10.92 -2.51 20.98
C ALA A 115 11.10 -1.05 21.47
N MET A 116 12.10 -0.82 22.30
CA MET A 116 12.45 0.54 22.77
C MET A 116 12.93 1.41 21.60
N ALA A 117 13.74 0.89 20.70
CA ALA A 117 14.23 1.64 19.54
C ALA A 117 13.10 2.00 18.57
N LEU A 118 12.14 1.09 18.30
CA LEU A 118 10.94 1.41 17.54
C LEU A 118 10.09 2.48 18.21
N SER A 119 9.87 2.37 19.53
CA SER A 119 9.13 3.38 20.28
C SER A 119 9.81 4.74 20.21
N LYS A 120 11.13 4.77 20.31
CA LYS A 120 11.92 6.00 20.16
C LYS A 120 11.78 6.57 18.75
N LEU A 121 11.87 5.74 17.71
CA LEU A 121 11.68 6.16 16.32
C LEU A 121 10.29 6.81 16.13
N PHE A 122 9.26 6.20 16.71
CA PHE A 122 7.89 6.70 16.63
C PHE A 122 7.73 8.12 17.20
N ILE A 123 8.38 8.43 18.33
CA ILE A 123 8.27 9.74 18.99
C ILE A 123 9.33 10.78 18.54
N THR A 124 10.38 10.36 17.83
CA THR A 124 11.44 11.27 17.36
C THR A 124 10.89 12.28 16.35
N PRO A 125 11.12 13.58 16.49
CA PRO A 125 10.69 14.57 15.50
C PRO A 125 11.20 14.25 14.09
N GLU A 126 10.38 14.50 13.07
CA GLU A 126 10.73 14.20 11.67
C GLU A 126 12.03 14.87 11.22
N LYS A 127 12.22 16.14 11.59
CA LYS A 127 13.44 16.91 11.29
C LYS A 127 14.74 16.24 11.76
N ASP A 128 14.66 15.44 12.83
CA ASP A 128 15.82 14.75 13.40
C ASP A 128 16.10 13.40 12.69
N LEU A 129 15.24 13.03 11.71
CA LEU A 129 15.31 11.81 10.96
C LEU A 129 15.56 12.01 9.45
N GLU A 130 15.50 13.27 8.96
CA GLU A 130 15.52 13.59 7.52
C GLU A 130 16.70 12.94 6.76
N ASP A 131 17.90 12.98 7.35
CA ASP A 131 19.10 12.45 6.71
C ASP A 131 19.57 11.11 7.28
N LYS A 132 18.75 10.46 8.13
CA LYS A 132 19.12 9.20 8.77
C LYS A 132 18.63 7.98 8.03
N LYS A 133 19.46 6.96 8.02
CA LYS A 133 19.08 5.61 7.57
C LYS A 133 18.47 4.82 8.73
N ILE A 134 17.68 3.82 8.42
CA ILE A 134 17.11 2.92 9.41
C ILE A 134 18.21 2.26 10.25
N SER A 135 19.31 1.85 9.61
CA SER A 135 20.46 1.23 10.31
C SER A 135 21.20 2.14 11.29
N GLU A 136 20.93 3.44 11.29
CA GLU A 136 21.54 4.39 12.24
C GLU A 136 20.65 4.62 13.47
N VAL A 137 19.41 4.15 13.45
CA VAL A 137 18.43 4.40 14.51
C VAL A 137 17.89 3.12 15.15
N LEU A 138 18.07 1.96 14.51
CA LEU A 138 17.66 0.67 15.03
C LEU A 138 18.88 -0.21 15.35
N PRO A 139 18.83 -1.02 16.43
CA PRO A 139 19.93 -1.87 16.85
C PRO A 139 20.12 -3.09 15.94
N ASP A 140 21.27 -3.71 15.99
CA ASP A 140 21.59 -4.89 15.17
C ASP A 140 20.67 -6.08 15.48
N SER A 141 20.21 -6.22 16.72
CA SER A 141 19.25 -7.25 17.12
C SER A 141 17.92 -7.17 16.37
N PHE A 142 17.53 -5.96 15.92
CA PHE A 142 16.30 -5.73 15.19
C PHE A 142 16.22 -6.51 13.87
N TRP A 143 17.33 -6.68 13.19
CA TRP A 143 17.38 -7.34 11.88
C TRP A 143 17.05 -8.83 11.91
N GLY A 144 17.12 -9.47 13.07
CA GLY A 144 16.73 -10.86 13.29
C GLY A 144 15.28 -11.05 13.73
N THR A 145 14.51 -9.98 13.85
CA THR A 145 13.12 -10.07 14.33
C THR A 145 12.15 -10.44 13.20
N ASN A 146 11.05 -11.10 13.56
CA ASN A 146 9.97 -11.34 12.61
C ASN A 146 9.32 -10.02 12.14
N PHE A 147 9.32 -8.99 12.99
CA PHE A 147 8.85 -7.67 12.61
C PHE A 147 9.61 -7.15 11.39
N TRP A 148 10.95 -7.19 11.43
CA TRP A 148 11.75 -6.76 10.28
C TRP A 148 11.51 -7.62 9.05
N LEU A 149 11.38 -8.94 9.22
CA LEU A 149 11.09 -9.86 8.13
C LEU A 149 9.80 -9.48 7.40
N TYR A 150 8.72 -9.21 8.13
CA TYR A 150 7.46 -8.74 7.54
C TYR A 150 7.60 -7.36 6.91
N TRP A 151 8.22 -6.43 7.63
CA TRP A 151 8.35 -5.04 7.21
C TRP A 151 9.09 -4.90 5.89
N GLN A 152 10.27 -5.54 5.79
CA GLN A 152 11.05 -5.50 4.56
C GLN A 152 10.35 -6.19 3.39
N THR A 153 9.57 -7.22 3.66
CA THR A 153 8.85 -7.98 2.63
C THR A 153 7.63 -7.20 2.12
N MET A 154 6.85 -6.63 3.01
CA MET A 154 5.62 -5.89 2.64
C MET A 154 5.92 -4.56 1.98
N PHE A 155 6.88 -3.81 2.49
CA PHE A 155 7.13 -2.43 2.09
C PHE A 155 8.44 -2.23 1.32
N ALA A 156 9.17 -3.30 1.03
CA ALA A 156 10.46 -3.28 0.32
C ALA A 156 11.54 -2.40 0.98
N PHE A 157 11.45 -2.18 2.30
CA PHE A 157 12.46 -1.43 3.04
C PHE A 157 13.78 -2.20 3.10
N GLN A 158 14.87 -1.44 3.08
CA GLN A 158 16.23 -1.93 3.26
C GLN A 158 16.88 -1.22 4.45
N LYS A 159 17.96 -1.80 5.00
CA LYS A 159 18.68 -1.19 6.13
C LYS A 159 19.17 0.24 5.85
N TRP A 160 19.43 0.55 4.59
CA TRP A 160 19.85 1.88 4.12
C TRP A 160 18.68 2.81 3.77
N SER A 161 17.44 2.34 3.85
CA SER A 161 16.26 3.18 3.60
C SER A 161 16.12 4.28 4.64
N SER A 162 15.36 5.32 4.31
CA SER A 162 15.13 6.48 5.17
C SER A 162 14.42 6.10 6.48
N ALA A 163 14.99 6.53 7.61
CA ALA A 163 14.36 6.39 8.93
C ALA A 163 13.08 7.23 9.04
N LEU A 164 13.06 8.39 8.39
CA LEU A 164 11.87 9.24 8.31
C LEU A 164 10.71 8.52 7.60
N GLU A 165 10.97 7.90 6.47
CA GLU A 165 9.95 7.15 5.74
C GLU A 165 9.44 5.97 6.57
N MET A 166 10.31 5.22 7.22
CA MET A 166 9.89 4.14 8.11
C MET A 166 9.00 4.65 9.23
N LYS A 167 9.35 5.77 9.86
CA LYS A 167 8.50 6.39 10.89
C LYS A 167 7.12 6.74 10.33
N ARG A 168 7.04 7.37 9.17
CA ARG A 168 5.78 7.75 8.53
C ARG A 168 4.89 6.55 8.26
N TYR A 169 5.48 5.44 7.81
CA TYR A 169 4.76 4.18 7.65
C TYR A 169 4.27 3.62 8.98
N LEU A 170 5.12 3.60 10.02
CA LEU A 170 4.74 3.17 11.37
C LEU A 170 3.60 3.99 11.98
N CYS A 171 3.50 5.27 11.64
CA CYS A 171 2.42 6.14 12.11
C CYS A 171 1.12 5.94 11.33
N ARG A 172 1.19 5.30 10.17
CA ARG A 172 0.04 5.12 9.29
C ARG A 172 -0.58 3.71 9.42
N TYR A 173 0.23 2.69 9.60
CA TYR A 173 -0.18 1.28 9.69
C TYR A 173 0.00 0.70 11.09
#